data_f6a7cf2e4d5d88293ac4b3d4ecfd8e38
#
_entry.id   f6a7cf2e4d5d88293ac4b3d4ecfd8e38
#
_cell.length_a   1.000
_cell.length_b   1.000
_cell.length_c   1.000
_cell.angle_alpha   90.00
_cell.angle_beta   90.00
_cell.angle_gamma   90.00
#
_symmetry.space_group_name_H-M   'P 1'
#
loop_
_entity.id
_entity.type
_entity.pdbx_description
1 polymer ?
#
loop_
_entity_poly.entity_id
_entity_poly.type
_entity_poly.pdbx_seq_one_letter_code
_entity_poly.pdbx_strand_id
1 'polypeptide(L)'
;MKRNLITVAGLSLVCALLAGCERPPVETVQRGYRGTGMELVYNPRTLAEQAPNHQAPAPLDAASPDGPKAGQVYQNVKVLGNLSVGEFNRTMAAMTSWVAPKQGCVHCHNV
;
A
#
# COMPACT_ATOMS: atom_id res chain seq x y z
N MET A 1 -45.56 -26.59 -28.54
CA MET A 1 -44.67 -25.43 -28.58
C MET A 1 -44.43 -24.76 -27.21
N LYS A 2 -45.44 -24.50 -26.38
CA LYS A 2 -45.27 -23.85 -25.05
C LYS A 2 -44.39 -24.64 -24.07
N ARG A 3 -44.45 -25.97 -24.08
CA ARG A 3 -43.67 -26.84 -23.16
C ARG A 3 -42.18 -26.79 -23.42
N ASN A 4 -41.75 -26.66 -24.68
CA ASN A 4 -40.31 -26.54 -25.03
C ASN A 4 -39.76 -25.16 -24.72
N LEU A 5 -40.59 -24.12 -24.76
CA LEU A 5 -40.19 -22.77 -24.42
C LEU A 5 -39.87 -22.63 -22.92
N ILE A 6 -40.66 -23.27 -22.06
CA ILE A 6 -40.47 -23.28 -20.59
C ILE A 6 -39.19 -24.05 -20.22
N THR A 7 -38.91 -25.18 -20.88
CA THR A 7 -37.69 -25.95 -20.63
C THR A 7 -36.44 -25.22 -21.06
N VAL A 8 -36.45 -24.53 -22.19
CA VAL A 8 -35.33 -23.72 -22.67
C VAL A 8 -35.10 -22.52 -21.76
N ALA A 9 -36.15 -21.83 -21.34
CA ALA A 9 -36.03 -20.70 -20.42
C ALA A 9 -35.49 -21.14 -19.04
N GLY A 10 -35.94 -22.29 -18.52
CA GLY A 10 -35.44 -22.85 -17.27
C GLY A 10 -33.96 -23.24 -17.34
N LEU A 11 -33.51 -23.85 -18.44
CA LEU A 11 -32.15 -24.24 -18.66
C LEU A 11 -31.22 -23.00 -18.77
N SER A 12 -31.65 -21.95 -19.47
CA SER A 12 -30.91 -20.71 -19.58
C SER A 12 -30.73 -19.99 -18.24
N LEU A 13 -31.76 -20.02 -17.39
CA LEU A 13 -31.69 -19.43 -16.06
C LEU A 13 -30.70 -20.18 -15.16
N VAL A 14 -30.70 -21.52 -15.20
CA VAL A 14 -29.73 -22.33 -14.45
C VAL A 14 -28.31 -22.09 -14.92
N CYS A 15 -28.06 -22.02 -16.22
CA CYS A 15 -26.72 -21.68 -16.77
C CYS A 15 -26.26 -20.28 -16.34
N ALA A 16 -27.16 -19.29 -16.32
CA ALA A 16 -26.82 -17.94 -15.87
C ALA A 16 -26.46 -17.87 -14.37
N LEU A 17 -27.13 -18.69 -13.54
CA LEU A 17 -26.81 -18.78 -12.11
C LEU A 17 -25.48 -19.50 -11.85
N LEU A 18 -25.10 -20.44 -12.69
CA LEU A 18 -23.82 -21.16 -12.56
C LEU A 18 -22.62 -20.33 -13.08
N ALA A 19 -22.81 -19.45 -14.04
CA ALA A 19 -21.78 -18.58 -14.57
C ALA A 19 -21.33 -17.46 -13.59
N GLY A 20 -22.10 -17.22 -12.53
CA GLY A 20 -21.82 -16.21 -11.52
C GLY A 20 -20.73 -16.57 -10.50
N CYS A 21 -20.21 -17.80 -10.54
CA CYS A 21 -19.21 -18.29 -9.58
C CYS A 21 -17.77 -18.25 -10.13
N GLU A 22 -17.43 -17.29 -10.96
CA GLU A 22 -16.04 -17.12 -11.40
C GLU A 22 -15.21 -16.62 -10.20
N ARG A 23 -14.46 -17.54 -9.60
CA ARG A 23 -13.55 -17.23 -8.51
C ARG A 23 -12.42 -16.38 -9.08
N PRO A 24 -12.22 -15.14 -8.62
CA PRO A 24 -11.09 -14.33 -9.09
C PRO A 24 -9.78 -15.08 -8.81
N PRO A 25 -8.77 -14.97 -9.69
CA PRO A 25 -7.46 -15.55 -9.45
C PRO A 25 -6.93 -15.03 -8.12
N VAL A 26 -6.41 -15.94 -7.31
CA VAL A 26 -5.82 -15.61 -6.01
C VAL A 26 -4.36 -15.35 -6.23
N GLU A 27 -3.90 -14.14 -5.92
CA GLU A 27 -2.49 -13.81 -5.87
C GLU A 27 -1.96 -14.13 -4.47
N THR A 28 -0.97 -14.99 -4.38
CA THR A 28 -0.30 -15.35 -3.13
C THR A 28 1.11 -14.79 -3.13
N VAL A 29 1.46 -14.08 -2.06
CA VAL A 29 2.83 -13.60 -1.83
C VAL A 29 3.36 -14.23 -0.55
N GLN A 30 4.46 -14.95 -0.67
CA GLN A 30 5.15 -15.50 0.49
C GLN A 30 5.88 -14.35 1.20
N ARG A 31 5.56 -14.14 2.47
CA ARG A 31 6.27 -13.22 3.35
C ARG A 31 6.86 -14.00 4.52
N GLY A 32 8.14 -13.72 4.83
CA GLY A 32 8.84 -14.34 5.92
C GLY A 32 9.94 -15.32 5.48
N TYR A 33 10.48 -16.09 6.42
CA TYR A 33 11.55 -17.05 6.17
C TYR A 33 11.07 -18.21 5.29
N ARG A 34 11.90 -18.62 4.34
CA ARG A 34 11.64 -19.82 3.52
C ARG A 34 11.45 -21.02 4.43
N GLY A 35 10.30 -21.70 4.29
CA GLY A 35 9.96 -22.91 5.05
C GLY A 35 9.13 -22.68 6.31
N THR A 36 9.03 -21.45 6.82
CA THR A 36 8.18 -21.10 7.97
C THR A 36 7.23 -19.93 7.68
N GLY A 37 7.24 -19.46 6.42
CA GLY A 37 6.50 -18.28 6.01
C GLY A 37 5.00 -18.50 5.97
N MET A 38 4.26 -17.51 6.40
CA MET A 38 2.83 -17.41 6.15
C MET A 38 2.60 -16.95 4.72
N GLU A 39 1.69 -17.61 4.02
CA GLU A 39 1.19 -17.13 2.75
C GLU A 39 0.19 -16.01 3.00
N LEU A 40 0.43 -14.85 2.43
CA LEU A 40 -0.53 -13.77 2.39
C LEU A 40 -1.32 -13.87 1.09
N VAL A 41 -2.57 -14.26 1.23
CA VAL A 41 -3.50 -14.42 0.11
C VAL A 41 -4.24 -13.09 -0.11
N TYR A 42 -4.09 -12.53 -1.29
CA TYR A 42 -4.76 -11.29 -1.66
C TYR A 42 -6.05 -11.55 -2.43
N ASN A 43 -7.08 -10.76 -2.14
CA ASN A 43 -8.25 -10.66 -2.99
C ASN A 43 -8.01 -9.55 -4.03
N PRO A 44 -7.92 -9.86 -5.33
CA PRO A 44 -7.63 -8.87 -6.37
C PRO A 44 -8.63 -7.71 -6.41
N ARG A 45 -9.89 -7.96 -6.08
CA ARG A 45 -10.91 -6.89 -6.02
C ARG A 45 -10.62 -5.91 -4.90
N THR A 46 -10.34 -6.41 -3.71
CA THR A 46 -10.00 -5.56 -2.55
C THR A 46 -8.71 -4.79 -2.80
N LEU A 47 -7.71 -5.40 -3.44
CA LEU A 47 -6.48 -4.71 -3.83
C LEU A 47 -6.75 -3.57 -4.82
N ALA A 48 -7.58 -3.81 -5.83
CA ALA A 48 -7.94 -2.79 -6.81
C ALA A 48 -8.69 -1.61 -6.15
N GLU A 49 -9.63 -1.90 -5.26
CA GLU A 49 -10.37 -0.88 -4.50
C GLU A 49 -9.47 -0.06 -3.56
N GLN A 50 -8.47 -0.69 -2.97
CA GLN A 50 -7.54 -0.05 -2.03
C GLN A 50 -6.32 0.58 -2.70
N ALA A 51 -6.06 0.30 -3.98
CA ALA A 51 -4.89 0.80 -4.70
C ALA A 51 -4.68 2.32 -4.58
N PRO A 52 -5.72 3.18 -4.62
CA PRO A 52 -5.56 4.61 -4.39
C PRO A 52 -5.01 4.97 -3.00
N ASN A 53 -5.33 4.15 -1.98
CA ASN A 53 -4.89 4.38 -0.59
C ASN A 53 -3.45 3.91 -0.34
N HIS A 54 -2.90 3.09 -1.25
CA HIS A 54 -1.55 2.53 -1.13
C HIS A 54 -0.52 3.23 -2.00
N GLN A 55 -0.86 4.37 -2.58
CA GLN A 55 0.07 5.16 -3.37
C GLN A 55 0.95 6.01 -2.45
N ALA A 56 2.25 6.02 -2.73
CA ALA A 56 3.16 6.92 -2.06
C ALA A 56 2.79 8.38 -2.38
N PRO A 57 2.92 9.30 -1.43
CA PRO A 57 2.77 10.74 -1.69
C PRO A 57 3.73 11.20 -2.80
N ALA A 58 3.37 12.29 -3.46
CA ALA A 58 4.26 12.91 -4.44
C ALA A 58 5.63 13.23 -3.79
N PRO A 59 6.74 12.99 -4.48
CA PRO A 59 8.05 13.29 -3.95
C PRO A 59 8.21 14.79 -3.69
N LEU A 60 8.80 15.13 -2.55
CA LEU A 60 9.20 16.49 -2.26
C LEU A 60 10.39 16.91 -3.13
N ASP A 61 10.53 18.19 -3.41
CA ASP A 61 11.67 18.75 -4.13
C ASP A 61 13.01 18.35 -3.47
N ALA A 62 14.03 18.19 -4.27
CA ALA A 62 15.36 17.85 -3.78
C ALA A 62 15.89 18.97 -2.89
N ALA A 63 16.44 18.60 -1.74
CA ALA A 63 17.15 19.54 -0.88
C ALA A 63 18.65 19.57 -1.24
N SER A 64 19.31 20.70 -0.96
CA SER A 64 20.74 20.81 -1.18
C SER A 64 21.53 19.85 -0.30
N PRO A 65 22.51 19.14 -0.83
CA PRO A 65 23.45 18.32 -0.06
C PRO A 65 24.47 19.15 0.73
N ASP A 66 24.53 20.46 0.45
CA ASP A 66 25.48 21.38 1.05
C ASP A 66 25.03 21.88 2.42
N GLY A 67 25.98 22.27 3.24
CA GLY A 67 25.75 22.83 4.56
C GLY A 67 26.12 21.88 5.71
N PRO A 68 25.77 22.27 6.95
CA PRO A 68 26.11 21.49 8.13
C PRO A 68 25.41 20.13 8.11
N LYS A 69 26.03 19.13 8.72
CA LYS A 69 25.48 17.79 8.80
C LYS A 69 24.48 17.66 9.94
N ALA A 70 23.43 16.88 9.72
CA ALA A 70 22.35 16.70 10.69
C ALA A 70 22.86 16.20 12.04
N GLY A 71 23.85 15.32 12.06
CA GLY A 71 24.46 14.83 13.30
C GLY A 71 25.29 15.86 14.08
N GLN A 72 25.61 17.00 13.46
CA GLN A 72 26.30 18.13 14.11
C GLN A 72 25.31 19.13 14.72
N VAL A 73 24.10 19.21 14.14
CA VAL A 73 23.09 20.21 14.52
C VAL A 73 22.03 19.63 15.43
N TYR A 74 21.60 18.42 15.17
CA TYR A 74 20.55 17.74 15.92
C TYR A 74 21.12 16.72 16.90
N GLN A 75 20.48 16.60 18.05
CA GLN A 75 20.83 15.60 19.04
C GLN A 75 20.27 14.22 18.65
N ASN A 76 21.03 13.18 19.00
CA ASN A 76 20.57 11.78 18.89
C ASN A 76 20.27 11.28 17.47
N VAL A 77 20.84 11.89 16.42
CA VAL A 77 20.74 11.38 15.04
C VAL A 77 21.74 10.25 14.84
N LYS A 78 21.29 9.00 14.89
CA LYS A 78 22.19 7.82 14.83
C LYS A 78 22.47 7.34 13.40
N VAL A 79 21.50 7.42 12.51
CA VAL A 79 21.57 6.81 11.16
C VAL A 79 21.78 7.87 10.08
N LEU A 80 21.02 8.97 10.12
CA LEU A 80 20.99 9.98 9.07
C LEU A 80 21.89 11.17 9.33
N GLY A 81 22.86 11.03 10.25
CA GLY A 81 23.76 12.12 10.67
C GLY A 81 24.64 12.68 9.56
N ASN A 82 24.89 11.92 8.51
CA ASN A 82 25.72 12.33 7.36
C ASN A 82 24.97 13.16 6.31
N LEU A 83 23.64 13.23 6.39
CA LEU A 83 22.86 14.10 5.51
C LEU A 83 23.07 15.56 5.87
N SER A 84 22.94 16.46 4.89
CA SER A 84 22.80 17.88 5.18
C SER A 84 21.51 18.12 6.01
N VAL A 85 21.46 19.23 6.73
CA VAL A 85 20.25 19.62 7.47
C VAL A 85 19.03 19.72 6.54
N GLY A 86 19.23 20.21 5.32
CA GLY A 86 18.19 20.29 4.31
C GLY A 86 17.65 18.91 3.90
N GLU A 87 18.55 17.99 3.55
CA GLU A 87 18.20 16.61 3.19
C GLU A 87 17.54 15.87 4.35
N PHE A 88 18.03 16.07 5.57
CA PHE A 88 17.47 15.47 6.78
C PHE A 88 16.03 15.94 7.01
N ASN A 89 15.79 17.25 7.00
CA ASN A 89 14.46 17.82 7.20
C ASN A 89 13.49 17.40 6.11
N ARG A 90 13.94 17.37 4.85
CA ARG A 90 13.15 16.83 3.74
C ARG A 90 12.75 15.38 3.97
N THR A 91 13.67 14.57 4.44
CA THR A 91 13.40 13.15 4.74
C THR A 91 12.36 12.99 5.85
N MET A 92 12.48 13.79 6.92
CA MET A 92 11.50 13.81 8.01
C MET A 92 10.11 14.23 7.52
N ALA A 93 10.04 15.30 6.70
CA ALA A 93 8.79 15.77 6.11
C ALA A 93 8.16 14.71 5.18
N ALA A 94 8.96 14.05 4.35
CA ALA A 94 8.49 13.00 3.46
C ALA A 94 7.94 11.78 4.25
N MET A 95 8.64 11.34 5.28
CA MET A 95 8.15 10.26 6.15
C MET A 95 6.87 10.64 6.87
N THR A 96 6.78 11.86 7.38
CA THR A 96 5.60 12.36 8.08
C THR A 96 4.39 12.41 7.15
N SER A 97 4.56 12.90 5.92
CA SER A 97 3.47 12.98 4.94
C SER A 97 2.91 11.61 4.55
N TRP A 98 3.73 10.58 4.61
CA TRP A 98 3.32 9.22 4.28
C TRP A 98 2.75 8.45 5.48
N VAL A 99 3.46 8.48 6.61
CA VAL A 99 3.14 7.64 7.78
C VAL A 99 2.07 8.28 8.67
N ALA A 100 2.12 9.60 8.82
CA ALA A 100 1.27 10.32 9.76
C ALA A 100 0.76 11.65 9.19
N PRO A 101 0.05 11.64 8.03
CA PRO A 101 -0.36 12.87 7.34
C PRO A 101 -1.33 13.74 8.16
N LYS A 102 -2.04 13.14 9.11
CA LYS A 102 -3.01 13.85 9.97
C LYS A 102 -2.40 14.30 11.30
N GLN A 103 -1.54 13.48 11.88
CA GLN A 103 -0.92 13.72 13.18
C GLN A 103 0.34 14.59 13.10
N GLY A 104 1.01 14.56 11.94
CA GLY A 104 2.25 15.30 11.75
C GLY A 104 3.42 14.76 12.57
N CYS A 105 4.34 15.65 12.93
CA CYS A 105 5.60 15.30 13.61
C CYS A 105 5.39 14.70 15.02
N VAL A 106 4.32 15.07 15.70
CA VAL A 106 3.99 14.60 17.06
C VAL A 106 3.66 13.10 17.11
N HIS A 107 3.40 12.47 15.95
CA HIS A 107 3.16 11.02 15.89
C HIS A 107 4.42 10.21 16.29
N CYS A 108 5.59 10.72 15.91
CA CYS A 108 6.86 10.03 16.15
C CYS A 108 7.74 10.75 17.18
N HIS A 109 7.52 12.03 17.41
CA HIS A 109 8.30 12.88 18.31
C HIS A 109 7.45 13.37 19.48
N ASN A 110 8.03 13.30 20.67
CA ASN A 110 7.46 13.98 21.84
C ASN A 110 7.98 15.42 21.84
N VAL A 111 7.14 16.37 21.49
CA VAL A 111 7.41 17.81 21.39
C VAL A 111 6.74 18.55 22.53
#